data_953767424b2b8e9b77edcfcf0bbd488e
#
_entry.id   953767424b2b8e9b77edcfcf0bbd488e
#
_cell.length_a   1.000
_cell.length_b   1.000
_cell.length_c   1.000
_cell.angle_alpha   90.00
_cell.angle_beta   90.00
_cell.angle_gamma   90.00
#
_symmetry.space_group_name_H-M   'P 1'
#
loop_
_entity.id
_entity.type
_entity.pdbx_description
1 polymer ?
#
loop_
_entity_poly.entity_id
_entity_poly.type
_entity_poly.pdbx_seq_one_letter_code
_entity_poly.pdbx_strand_id
1 'polypeptide(L)'
;MAILVDTNILLRSVQPHHPHYALVEKAFTYLRVRRETLFVAVQNLIEFWAVATRPLGSENGLGITTEAASRELAAIKDLFPILPEPASVFEEWENLVKTYRVSGKNTHDARLVAVMKLHGIARILTFNTADFVRFEGIEAISPASN
;
A
#
# COMPACT_ATOMS: atom_id res chain seq x y z
N MET A 1 -2.04 7.03 -15.88
CA MET A 1 -2.33 5.64 -15.44
C MET A 1 -2.36 5.60 -13.94
N ALA A 2 -2.99 4.59 -13.37
CA ALA A 2 -3.18 4.50 -11.93
C ALA A 2 -2.27 3.45 -11.29
N ILE A 3 -1.72 3.79 -10.13
CA ILE A 3 -0.88 2.88 -9.33
C ILE A 3 -1.38 2.95 -7.89
N LEU A 4 -1.57 1.79 -7.25
CA LEU A 4 -1.85 1.74 -5.82
C LEU A 4 -0.52 1.77 -5.05
N VAL A 5 -0.46 2.58 -3.99
CA VAL A 5 0.72 2.65 -3.12
C VAL A 5 0.48 1.75 -1.91
N ASP A 6 1.34 0.76 -1.72
CA ASP A 6 1.21 -0.18 -0.62
C ASP A 6 1.59 0.45 0.72
N THR A 7 1.10 -0.13 1.79
CA THR A 7 1.32 0.35 3.15
C THR A 7 2.81 0.49 3.51
N ASN A 8 3.64 -0.47 3.10
CA ASN A 8 5.07 -0.42 3.42
C ASN A 8 5.77 0.79 2.79
N ILE A 9 5.28 1.25 1.64
CA ILE A 9 5.78 2.47 1.00
C ILE A 9 5.40 3.70 1.82
N LEU A 10 4.13 3.77 2.26
CA LEU A 10 3.66 4.88 3.08
C LEU A 10 4.44 4.98 4.38
N LEU A 11 4.71 3.85 5.02
CA LEU A 11 5.48 3.83 6.27
C LEU A 11 6.88 4.40 6.07
N ARG A 12 7.58 4.01 5.01
CA ARG A 12 8.93 4.54 4.75
C ARG A 12 8.92 6.01 4.37
N SER A 13 7.83 6.49 3.75
CA SER A 13 7.71 7.89 3.35
C SER A 13 7.64 8.86 4.53
N VAL A 14 7.30 8.37 5.72
CA VAL A 14 7.23 9.20 6.94
C VAL A 14 8.41 8.97 7.87
N GLN A 15 9.44 8.27 7.41
CA GLN A 15 10.64 7.96 8.20
C GLN A 15 11.88 8.53 7.53
N PRO A 16 12.16 9.86 7.66
CA PRO A 16 13.28 10.49 6.94
C PRO A 16 14.65 9.87 7.21
N HIS A 17 14.83 9.21 8.36
CA HIS A 17 16.10 8.58 8.72
C HIS A 17 16.19 7.11 8.31
N HIS A 18 15.13 6.55 7.74
CA HIS A 18 15.13 5.14 7.31
C HIS A 18 15.96 5.01 6.02
N PRO A 19 16.73 3.92 5.87
CA PRO A 19 17.54 3.71 4.66
C PRO A 19 16.75 3.72 3.36
N HIS A 20 15.46 3.34 3.40
CA HIS A 20 14.62 3.29 2.20
C HIS A 20 13.86 4.59 1.91
N TYR A 21 14.01 5.62 2.76
CA TYR A 21 13.28 6.87 2.57
C TYR A 21 13.59 7.51 1.21
N ALA A 22 14.87 7.60 0.87
CA ALA A 22 15.29 8.23 -0.39
C ALA A 22 14.77 7.45 -1.60
N LEU A 23 14.75 6.12 -1.53
CA LEU A 23 14.20 5.29 -2.60
C LEU A 23 12.72 5.59 -2.85
N VAL A 24 11.96 5.73 -1.77
CA VAL A 24 10.52 5.99 -1.86
C VAL A 24 10.27 7.38 -2.46
N GLU A 25 10.98 8.40 -1.97
CA GLU A 25 10.81 9.76 -2.48
C GLU A 25 11.20 9.84 -3.96
N LYS A 26 12.26 9.16 -4.34
CA LYS A 26 12.71 9.11 -5.75
C LYS A 26 11.65 8.41 -6.62
N ALA A 27 11.07 7.33 -6.13
CA ALA A 27 10.02 6.60 -6.86
C ALA A 27 8.79 7.49 -7.06
N PHE A 28 8.36 8.20 -6.01
CA PHE A 28 7.22 9.12 -6.11
C PHE A 28 7.49 10.21 -7.17
N THR A 29 8.66 10.82 -7.14
CA THR A 29 9.03 11.85 -8.10
C THR A 29 9.04 11.31 -9.52
N TYR A 30 9.67 10.15 -9.71
CA TYR A 30 9.76 9.50 -11.02
C TYR A 30 8.38 9.23 -11.61
N LEU A 31 7.48 8.65 -10.81
CA LEU A 31 6.15 8.28 -11.27
C LEU A 31 5.27 9.50 -11.55
N ARG A 32 5.39 10.55 -10.71
CA ARG A 32 4.62 11.78 -10.92
C ARG A 32 5.07 12.55 -12.15
N VAL A 33 6.36 12.58 -12.44
CA VAL A 33 6.89 13.18 -13.65
C VAL A 33 6.30 12.49 -14.89
N ARG A 34 6.07 11.20 -14.80
CA ARG A 34 5.45 10.41 -15.87
C ARG A 34 3.92 10.52 -15.89
N ARG A 35 3.37 11.39 -15.06
CA ARG A 35 1.93 11.65 -14.96
C ARG A 35 1.13 10.41 -14.51
N GLU A 36 1.76 9.54 -13.73
CA GLU A 36 1.05 8.47 -13.08
C GLU A 36 0.28 9.01 -11.90
N THR A 37 -0.93 8.51 -11.67
CA THR A 37 -1.72 8.87 -10.49
C THR A 37 -1.51 7.82 -9.42
N LEU A 38 -1.05 8.26 -8.25
CA LEU A 38 -0.77 7.38 -7.12
C LEU A 38 -1.96 7.44 -6.17
N PHE A 39 -2.58 6.27 -5.94
CA PHE A 39 -3.76 6.13 -5.06
C PHE A 39 -3.40 5.35 -3.81
N VAL A 40 -4.19 5.54 -2.76
CA VAL A 40 -4.18 4.66 -1.58
C VAL A 40 -5.58 4.09 -1.40
N ALA A 41 -5.66 2.89 -0.82
CA ALA A 41 -6.92 2.29 -0.44
C ALA A 41 -7.18 2.57 1.04
N VAL A 42 -8.43 2.47 1.47
CA VAL A 42 -8.80 2.60 2.89
C VAL A 42 -7.97 1.62 3.75
N GLN A 43 -7.78 0.40 3.27
CA GLN A 43 -6.98 -0.61 3.98
C GLN A 43 -5.55 -0.12 4.24
N ASN A 44 -4.92 0.56 3.27
CA ASN A 44 -3.56 1.09 3.45
C ASN A 44 -3.50 2.09 4.59
N LEU A 45 -4.50 2.93 4.72
CA LEU A 45 -4.55 3.93 5.78
C LEU A 45 -4.74 3.29 7.15
N ILE A 46 -5.58 2.26 7.23
CA ILE A 46 -5.80 1.51 8.47
C ILE A 46 -4.52 0.77 8.88
N GLU A 47 -3.89 0.09 7.94
CA GLU A 47 -2.64 -0.63 8.19
C GLU A 47 -1.51 0.32 8.56
N PHE A 48 -1.43 1.47 7.92
CA PHE A 48 -0.46 2.50 8.26
C PHE A 48 -0.59 2.89 9.73
N TRP A 49 -1.81 3.20 10.17
CA TRP A 49 -2.06 3.56 11.56
C TRP A 49 -1.65 2.45 12.52
N ALA A 50 -2.05 1.22 12.22
CA ALA A 50 -1.77 0.08 13.08
C ALA A 50 -0.27 -0.11 13.29
N VAL A 51 0.53 -0.05 12.21
CA VAL A 51 1.98 -0.24 12.31
C VAL A 51 2.68 0.99 12.90
N ALA A 52 2.25 2.19 12.50
CA ALA A 52 2.86 3.43 12.99
C ALA A 52 2.75 3.56 14.51
N THR A 53 1.64 3.14 15.07
CA THR A 53 1.39 3.24 16.52
C THR A 53 1.84 2.02 17.32
N ARG A 54 2.31 0.96 16.68
CA ARG A 54 2.89 -0.18 17.40
C ARG A 54 4.17 0.25 18.13
N PRO A 55 4.43 -0.32 19.32
CA PRO A 55 5.66 0.01 20.04
C PRO A 55 6.90 -0.29 19.21
N LEU A 56 7.96 0.51 19.42
CA LEU A 56 9.27 0.21 18.85
C LEU A 56 9.70 -1.18 19.35
N GLY A 57 10.31 -1.96 18.44
CA GLY A 57 10.76 -3.31 18.76
C GLY A 57 9.72 -4.39 18.49
N SER A 58 8.46 -4.03 18.22
CA SER A 58 7.44 -4.98 17.77
C SER A 58 7.27 -4.86 16.27
N GLU A 59 7.07 -5.96 15.59
CA GLU A 59 6.80 -6.09 14.12
C GLU A 59 6.78 -4.79 13.30
N ASN A 60 7.97 -4.19 13.08
CA ASN A 60 8.14 -2.95 12.31
C ASN A 60 7.44 -1.72 12.88
N GLY A 61 7.03 -1.76 14.15
CA GLY A 61 6.35 -0.64 14.79
C GLY A 61 7.20 0.62 14.82
N LEU A 62 6.58 1.76 14.54
CA LEU A 62 7.25 3.05 14.55
C LEU A 62 7.23 3.72 15.92
N GLY A 63 6.36 3.26 16.81
CA GLY A 63 6.28 3.78 18.18
C GLY A 63 5.83 5.22 18.29
N ILE A 64 5.13 5.75 17.28
CA ILE A 64 4.65 7.14 17.35
C ILE A 64 3.33 7.21 18.10
N THR A 65 3.03 8.38 18.63
CA THR A 65 1.77 8.61 19.36
C THR A 65 0.60 8.65 18.37
N THR A 66 -0.62 8.50 18.92
CA THR A 66 -1.83 8.63 18.09
C THR A 66 -1.96 10.04 17.52
N GLU A 67 -1.51 11.05 18.24
CA GLU A 67 -1.50 12.45 17.77
C GLU A 67 -0.55 12.60 16.57
N ALA A 68 0.63 12.03 16.66
CA ALA A 68 1.60 12.05 15.55
C ALA A 68 1.08 11.25 14.37
N ALA A 69 0.51 10.07 14.60
CA ALA A 69 -0.09 9.25 13.55
C ALA A 69 -1.22 10.00 12.84
N SER A 70 -2.03 10.73 13.58
CA SER A 70 -3.10 11.52 13.00
C SER A 70 -2.58 12.62 12.05
N ARG A 71 -1.48 13.28 12.43
CA ARG A 71 -0.84 14.28 11.57
C ARG A 71 -0.28 13.66 10.30
N GLU A 72 0.40 12.53 10.44
CA GLU A 72 0.95 11.83 9.28
C GLU A 72 -0.16 11.33 8.35
N LEU A 73 -1.22 10.81 8.92
CA LEU A 73 -2.38 10.34 8.15
C LEU A 73 -3.00 11.49 7.36
N ALA A 74 -3.15 12.65 7.98
CA ALA A 74 -3.68 13.83 7.29
C ALA A 74 -2.80 14.23 6.10
N ALA A 75 -1.48 14.19 6.27
CA ALA A 75 -0.52 14.50 5.20
C ALA A 75 -0.63 13.49 4.06
N ILE A 76 -0.78 12.20 4.37
CA ILE A 76 -0.96 11.16 3.35
C ILE A 76 -2.25 11.41 2.56
N LYS A 77 -3.33 11.74 3.24
CA LYS A 77 -4.62 12.01 2.61
C LYS A 77 -4.57 13.24 1.69
N ASP A 78 -3.70 14.20 2.00
CA ASP A 78 -3.51 15.38 1.14
C ASP A 78 -2.69 15.04 -0.11
N LEU A 79 -1.78 14.06 -0.02
CA LEU A 79 -0.89 13.70 -1.12
C LEU A 79 -1.48 12.68 -2.08
N PHE A 80 -2.36 11.81 -1.60
CA PHE A 80 -2.87 10.68 -2.40
C PHE A 80 -4.38 10.65 -2.38
N PRO A 81 -5.03 10.58 -3.55
CA PRO A 81 -6.47 10.32 -3.58
C PRO A 81 -6.77 8.93 -3.01
N ILE A 82 -7.86 8.82 -2.30
CA ILE A 82 -8.29 7.58 -1.66
C ILE A 82 -9.30 6.88 -2.56
N LEU A 83 -9.04 5.60 -2.86
CA LEU A 83 -10.00 4.79 -3.60
C LEU A 83 -11.19 4.48 -2.69
N PRO A 84 -12.42 4.80 -3.11
CA PRO A 84 -13.58 4.40 -2.32
C PRO A 84 -13.66 2.88 -2.25
N GLU A 85 -14.15 2.36 -1.12
CA GLU A 85 -14.26 0.92 -0.92
C GLU A 85 -15.51 0.41 -1.62
N PRO A 86 -15.39 -0.44 -2.65
CA PRO A 86 -16.58 -0.93 -3.36
C PRO A 86 -17.39 -1.88 -2.47
N ALA A 87 -18.71 -1.86 -2.66
CA ALA A 87 -19.59 -2.74 -1.86
C ALA A 87 -19.31 -4.22 -2.11
N SER A 88 -18.80 -4.57 -3.29
CA SER A 88 -18.53 -5.96 -3.67
C SER A 88 -17.13 -6.45 -3.30
N VAL A 89 -16.39 -5.70 -2.47
CA VAL A 89 -15.00 -6.06 -2.17
C VAL A 89 -14.87 -7.43 -1.51
N PHE A 90 -15.80 -7.78 -0.61
CA PHE A 90 -15.72 -9.08 0.06
C PHE A 90 -15.87 -10.24 -0.92
N GLU A 91 -16.84 -10.14 -1.83
CA GLU A 91 -17.08 -11.18 -2.82
C GLU A 91 -15.89 -11.36 -3.75
N GLU A 92 -15.29 -10.26 -4.20
CA GLU A 92 -14.10 -10.32 -5.05
C GLU A 92 -12.91 -10.91 -4.27
N TRP A 93 -12.73 -10.50 -3.03
CA TRP A 93 -11.68 -11.05 -2.16
C TRP A 93 -11.85 -12.56 -1.97
N GLU A 94 -13.08 -13.00 -1.66
CA GLU A 94 -13.37 -14.42 -1.46
C GLU A 94 -13.02 -15.22 -2.72
N ASN A 95 -13.36 -14.69 -3.87
CA ASN A 95 -13.05 -15.32 -5.15
C ASN A 95 -11.55 -15.45 -5.35
N LEU A 96 -10.78 -14.40 -5.02
CA LEU A 96 -9.33 -14.39 -5.15
C LEU A 96 -8.64 -15.41 -4.23
N VAL A 97 -9.04 -15.44 -2.95
CA VAL A 97 -8.38 -16.37 -2.01
C VAL A 97 -8.66 -17.81 -2.36
N LYS A 98 -9.84 -18.12 -2.88
CA LYS A 98 -10.17 -19.47 -3.35
C LYS A 98 -9.41 -19.82 -4.62
N THR A 99 -9.40 -18.91 -5.60
CA THR A 99 -8.76 -19.16 -6.90
C THR A 99 -7.25 -19.36 -6.75
N TYR A 100 -6.59 -18.54 -5.95
CA TYR A 100 -5.13 -18.54 -5.82
C TYR A 100 -4.66 -19.27 -4.56
N ARG A 101 -5.59 -19.89 -3.81
CA ARG A 101 -5.29 -20.65 -2.59
C ARG A 101 -4.45 -19.85 -1.60
N VAL A 102 -4.89 -18.61 -1.35
CA VAL A 102 -4.19 -17.70 -0.45
C VAL A 102 -4.50 -18.06 0.99
N SER A 103 -3.47 -18.11 1.83
CA SER A 103 -3.64 -18.45 3.25
C SER A 103 -2.86 -17.48 4.12
N GLY A 104 -3.27 -17.39 5.40
CA GLY A 104 -2.57 -16.62 6.41
C GLY A 104 -2.57 -15.12 6.12
N LYS A 105 -1.47 -14.47 6.42
CA LYS A 105 -1.37 -12.99 6.32
C LYS A 105 -1.52 -12.48 4.90
N ASN A 106 -1.23 -13.30 3.90
CA ASN A 106 -1.35 -12.89 2.49
C ASN A 106 -2.81 -12.69 2.07
N THR A 107 -3.77 -13.09 2.90
CA THR A 107 -5.19 -12.80 2.66
C THR A 107 -5.48 -11.30 2.69
N HIS A 108 -4.68 -10.53 3.43
CA HIS A 108 -4.79 -9.07 3.42
C HIS A 108 -4.28 -8.47 2.11
N ASP A 109 -3.24 -9.05 1.51
CA ASP A 109 -2.76 -8.66 0.19
C ASP A 109 -3.82 -8.94 -0.88
N ALA A 110 -4.50 -10.09 -0.77
CA ALA A 110 -5.60 -10.43 -1.67
C ALA A 110 -6.73 -9.39 -1.58
N ARG A 111 -6.97 -8.83 -0.40
CA ARG A 111 -7.99 -7.80 -0.23
C ARG A 111 -7.61 -6.51 -0.95
N LEU A 112 -6.35 -6.11 -0.91
CA LEU A 112 -5.87 -4.98 -1.70
C LEU A 112 -6.06 -5.24 -3.20
N VAL A 113 -5.72 -6.45 -3.65
CA VAL A 113 -5.89 -6.85 -5.05
C VAL A 113 -7.38 -6.80 -5.45
N ALA A 114 -8.28 -7.19 -4.55
CA ALA A 114 -9.72 -7.10 -4.81
C ALA A 114 -10.14 -5.65 -5.08
N VAL A 115 -9.68 -4.71 -4.25
CA VAL A 115 -9.95 -3.28 -4.45
C VAL A 115 -9.36 -2.81 -5.78
N MET A 116 -8.13 -3.22 -6.09
CA MET A 116 -7.47 -2.85 -7.35
C MET A 116 -8.28 -3.33 -8.55
N LYS A 117 -8.68 -4.59 -8.56
CA LYS A 117 -9.44 -5.16 -9.68
C LYS A 117 -10.78 -4.47 -9.88
N LEU A 118 -11.47 -4.16 -8.78
CA LEU A 118 -12.76 -3.47 -8.86
C LEU A 118 -12.64 -2.03 -9.37
N HIS A 119 -11.46 -1.42 -9.23
CA HIS A 119 -11.19 -0.09 -9.77
C HIS A 119 -10.44 -0.11 -11.10
N GLY A 120 -10.14 -1.29 -11.63
CA GLY A 120 -9.40 -1.41 -12.89
C GLY A 120 -7.94 -0.99 -12.78
N ILE A 121 -7.35 -1.09 -11.59
CA ILE A 121 -5.95 -0.75 -11.35
C ILE A 121 -5.12 -2.03 -11.39
N ALA A 122 -4.10 -2.06 -12.25
CA ALA A 122 -3.29 -3.25 -12.46
C ALA A 122 -1.91 -3.19 -11.80
N ARG A 123 -1.49 -2.03 -11.29
CA ARG A 123 -0.13 -1.85 -10.77
C ARG A 123 -0.12 -1.42 -9.32
N ILE A 124 0.82 -1.98 -8.55
CA ILE A 124 1.01 -1.65 -7.14
C ILE A 124 2.50 -1.36 -6.88
N LEU A 125 2.78 -0.24 -6.22
CA LEU A 125 4.13 0.12 -5.77
C LEU A 125 4.33 -0.47 -4.37
N THR A 126 5.29 -1.39 -4.24
CA THR A 126 5.50 -2.13 -2.99
C THR A 126 6.94 -2.60 -2.87
N PHE A 127 7.43 -2.74 -1.64
CA PHE A 127 8.70 -3.42 -1.38
C PHE A 127 8.56 -4.94 -1.44
N ASN A 128 7.36 -5.47 -1.28
CA ASN A 128 7.09 -6.92 -1.22
C ASN A 128 6.52 -7.43 -2.53
N THR A 129 7.25 -7.23 -3.63
CA THR A 129 6.76 -7.59 -4.96
C THR A 129 6.41 -9.08 -5.08
N ALA A 130 7.13 -9.96 -4.39
CA ALA A 130 6.89 -11.40 -4.43
C ALA A 130 5.48 -11.78 -3.93
N ASP A 131 4.92 -11.00 -3.03
CA ASP A 131 3.60 -11.29 -2.45
C ASP A 131 2.45 -11.10 -3.45
N PHE A 132 2.71 -10.44 -4.57
CA PHE A 132 1.68 -10.12 -5.56
C PHE A 132 1.84 -10.89 -6.88
N VAL A 133 2.92 -11.66 -7.03
CA VAL A 133 3.23 -12.39 -8.28
C VAL A 133 2.14 -13.38 -8.65
N ARG A 134 1.49 -14.00 -7.66
CA ARG A 134 0.46 -15.01 -7.92
C ARG A 134 -0.79 -14.46 -8.61
N PHE A 135 -1.07 -13.17 -8.48
CA PHE A 135 -2.32 -12.58 -8.97
C PHE A 135 -2.17 -12.19 -10.43
N GLU A 136 -2.87 -12.90 -11.31
CA GLU A 136 -2.86 -12.61 -12.73
C GLU A 136 -3.40 -11.21 -13.01
N GLY A 137 -2.72 -10.47 -13.87
CA GLY A 137 -3.12 -9.12 -14.23
C GLY A 137 -2.63 -8.05 -13.27
N ILE A 138 -1.91 -8.42 -12.21
CA ILE A 138 -1.33 -7.46 -11.26
C ILE A 138 0.17 -7.40 -11.45
N GLU A 139 0.68 -6.18 -11.64
CA GLU A 139 2.10 -5.92 -11.75
C GLU A 139 2.59 -5.20 -10.50
N ALA A 140 3.52 -5.81 -9.77
CA ALA A 140 4.13 -5.20 -8.61
C ALA A 140 5.40 -4.46 -9.04
N ILE A 141 5.51 -3.20 -8.64
CA ILE A 141 6.64 -2.32 -8.98
C ILE A 141 7.43 -2.06 -7.71
N SER A 142 8.74 -2.35 -7.75
CA SER A 142 9.63 -2.03 -6.63
C SER A 142 10.12 -0.60 -6.74
N PRO A 143 10.21 0.15 -5.62
CA PRO A 143 10.83 1.48 -5.66
C PRO A 143 12.29 1.44 -6.08
N ALA A 144 12.96 0.29 -5.93
CA ALA A 144 14.36 0.13 -6.28
C ALA A 144 14.60 -0.11 -7.78
N SER A 145 13.55 -0.36 -8.57
CA SER A 145 13.67 -0.71 -9.99
C SER A 145 13.64 0.49 -10.94
N ASN A 146 13.70 1.72 -10.42
CA ASN A 146 13.67 2.95 -11.23
C ASN A 146 15.07 3.46 -11.53
#